data_9a79f29f6a159727f9257214fe3ac28f
#
_entry.id   9a79f29f6a159727f9257214fe3ac28f
#
_cell.length_a   1.000
_cell.length_b   1.000
_cell.length_c   1.000
_cell.angle_alpha   90.00
_cell.angle_beta   90.00
_cell.angle_gamma   90.00
#
_symmetry.space_group_name_H-M   'P 1'
#
loop_
_entity.id
_entity.type
_entity.pdbx_description
1 polymer ?
#
loop_
_entity_poly.entity_id
_entity_poly.type
_entity_poly.pdbx_seq_one_letter_code
_entity_poly.pdbx_strand_id
1 'polypeptide(L)'
;KEDTITKMTEERITNRDLVLDVVTRWGAGFIMNMHKVIYGPVKKSFGHSGWGGSCAFGDPENKLGVSYVMNQMKNNFAADGRSLELINATYDCLNKE
;
A
#
# COMPACT_ATOMS: atom_id res chain seq x y z
N LYS A 1 16.49 6.43 8.65
CA LYS A 1 16.50 7.90 8.67
C LYS A 1 15.42 8.44 7.76
N GLU A 2 14.88 9.58 8.09
CA GLU A 2 13.80 10.24 7.34
C GLU A 2 14.20 10.52 5.89
N ASP A 3 15.40 11.00 5.67
CA ASP A 3 15.96 11.24 4.32
C ASP A 3 16.00 9.96 3.46
N THR A 4 16.29 8.84 4.08
CA THR A 4 16.30 7.54 3.39
C THR A 4 14.89 7.18 2.91
N ILE A 5 13.91 7.33 3.78
CA ILE A 5 12.51 7.06 3.42
C ILE A 5 12.05 8.00 2.31
N THR A 6 12.38 9.28 2.40
CA THR A 6 12.04 10.26 1.36
C THR A 6 12.60 9.84 0.00
N LYS A 7 13.88 9.44 -0.06
CA LYS A 7 14.52 8.99 -1.31
C LYS A 7 13.93 7.68 -1.83
N MET A 8 13.60 6.74 -0.94
CA MET A 8 13.02 5.45 -1.32
C MET A 8 11.60 5.60 -1.86
N THR A 9 10.88 6.60 -1.43
CA THR A 9 9.48 6.83 -1.79
C THR A 9 9.28 7.90 -2.86
N GLU A 10 10.36 8.42 -3.44
CA GLU A 10 10.25 9.22 -4.66
C GLU A 10 9.73 8.38 -5.81
N GLU A 11 8.78 8.91 -6.55
CA GLU A 11 8.26 8.23 -7.74
C GLU A 11 9.37 8.06 -8.77
N ARG A 12 9.62 6.82 -9.17
CA ARG A 12 10.63 6.48 -10.18
C ARG A 12 9.98 6.17 -11.52
N ILE A 13 8.87 5.47 -11.49
CA ILE A 13 8.15 5.11 -12.70
C ILE A 13 6.67 4.89 -12.37
N THR A 14 5.82 5.39 -13.24
CA THR A 14 4.38 5.08 -13.23
C THR A 14 4.02 4.64 -14.66
N ASN A 15 3.74 3.37 -14.82
CA ASN A 15 3.39 2.82 -16.11
C ASN A 15 2.68 1.48 -15.94
N ARG A 16 2.21 0.91 -17.04
CA ARG A 16 1.66 -0.44 -17.04
C ARG A 16 2.79 -1.44 -16.77
N ASP A 17 2.65 -2.20 -15.69
CA ASP A 17 3.60 -3.26 -15.34
C ASP A 17 3.46 -4.40 -16.34
N LEU A 18 4.58 -4.82 -16.92
CA LEU A 18 4.60 -5.85 -17.97
C LEU A 18 4.29 -7.26 -17.46
N VAL A 19 4.44 -7.49 -16.15
CA VAL A 19 4.18 -8.78 -15.52
C VAL A 19 2.77 -8.82 -14.93
N LEU A 20 2.39 -7.76 -14.20
CA LEU A 20 1.11 -7.68 -13.50
C LEU A 20 -0.02 -7.20 -14.40
N ASP A 21 0.31 -6.59 -15.53
CA ASP A 21 -0.64 -6.06 -16.52
C ASP A 21 -1.60 -5.00 -15.96
N VAL A 22 -1.16 -4.27 -14.94
CA VAL A 22 -1.88 -3.16 -14.34
C VAL A 22 -0.96 -1.96 -14.21
N VAL A 23 -1.53 -0.76 -14.16
CA VAL A 23 -0.73 0.45 -13.91
C VAL A 23 -0.25 0.44 -12.46
N THR A 24 1.06 0.56 -12.28
CA THR A 24 1.70 0.63 -10.97
C THR A 24 2.57 1.87 -10.88
N ARG A 25 2.67 2.40 -9.68
CA ARG A 25 3.53 3.53 -9.35
C ARG A 25 4.61 3.04 -8.38
N TRP A 26 5.85 3.15 -8.78
CA TRP A 26 6.99 2.60 -8.05
C TRP A 26 7.92 3.68 -7.52
N GLY A 27 8.33 3.52 -6.27
CA GLY A 27 9.54 4.12 -5.73
C GLY A 27 10.72 3.15 -5.87
N ALA A 28 11.73 3.28 -5.03
CA ALA A 28 12.88 2.38 -5.02
C ALA A 28 12.52 1.08 -4.26
N GLY A 29 11.92 0.12 -4.95
CA GLY A 29 11.54 -1.18 -4.41
C GLY A 29 10.18 -1.23 -3.71
N PHE A 30 9.43 -0.13 -3.68
CA PHE A 30 8.11 -0.07 -3.09
C PHE A 30 7.04 0.33 -4.09
N ILE A 31 5.87 -0.27 -3.97
CA ILE A 31 4.66 0.21 -4.64
C ILE A 31 4.16 1.42 -3.86
N MET A 32 3.95 2.51 -4.57
CA MET A 32 3.36 3.73 -4.01
C MET A 32 1.84 3.68 -4.15
N ASN A 33 1.16 4.34 -3.23
CA ASN A 33 -0.29 4.45 -3.32
C ASN A 33 -0.70 5.16 -4.62
N MET A 34 -1.75 4.68 -5.23
CA MET A 34 -2.27 5.17 -6.50
C MET A 34 -3.67 5.75 -6.32
N HIS A 35 -4.27 6.21 -7.43
CA HIS A 35 -5.66 6.69 -7.42
C HIS A 35 -6.66 5.60 -6.98
N LYS A 36 -6.33 4.32 -7.14
CA LYS A 36 -6.98 3.26 -6.35
C LYS A 36 -6.26 3.17 -5.02
N VAL A 37 -6.95 3.54 -3.97
CA VAL A 37 -6.42 3.65 -2.62
C VAL A 37 -6.24 2.24 -2.06
N ILE A 38 -5.05 1.68 -2.22
CA ILE A 38 -4.73 0.32 -1.76
C ILE A 38 -4.06 0.31 -0.39
N TYR A 39 -3.44 1.41 -0.01
CA TYR A 39 -2.72 1.58 1.26
C TYR A 39 -3.23 2.80 2.03
N GLY A 40 -4.54 2.84 2.28
CA GLY A 40 -5.16 3.96 2.96
C GLY A 40 -5.27 5.22 2.11
N PRO A 41 -5.73 6.34 2.68
CA PRO A 41 -6.06 7.55 1.92
C PRO A 41 -4.86 8.45 1.62
N VAL A 42 -3.68 8.16 2.16
CA VAL A 42 -2.51 9.02 2.04
C VAL A 42 -1.73 8.71 0.77
N LYS A 43 -1.55 9.71 -0.09
CA LYS A 43 -0.84 9.55 -1.36
C LYS A 43 0.60 9.09 -1.20
N LYS A 44 1.26 9.47 -0.11
CA LYS A 44 2.65 9.11 0.19
C LYS A 44 2.82 7.72 0.79
N SER A 45 1.75 7.00 1.06
CA SER A 45 1.84 5.64 1.57
C SER A 45 2.56 4.74 0.58
N PHE A 46 3.38 3.85 1.10
CA PHE A 46 4.25 2.98 0.31
C PHE A 46 4.28 1.59 0.93
N GLY A 47 4.38 0.59 0.10
CA GLY A 47 4.40 -0.78 0.59
C GLY A 47 4.49 -1.79 -0.52
N HIS A 48 3.97 -2.97 -0.26
CA HIS A 48 3.85 -4.04 -1.23
C HIS A 48 2.71 -4.98 -0.87
N SER A 49 2.17 -5.61 -1.88
CA SER A 49 1.13 -6.63 -1.73
C SER A 49 1.66 -7.98 -2.20
N GLY A 50 1.12 -9.04 -1.64
CA GLY A 50 1.48 -10.40 -2.01
C GLY A 50 0.31 -11.13 -2.67
N TRP A 51 0.62 -12.08 -3.51
CA TRP A 51 -0.39 -12.95 -4.08
C TRP A 51 -1.10 -13.74 -2.96
N GLY A 52 -2.39 -13.77 -2.98
CA GLY A 52 -3.21 -14.39 -1.95
C GLY A 52 -3.94 -13.40 -1.04
N GLY A 53 -3.52 -12.14 -1.02
CA GLY A 53 -4.21 -11.06 -0.31
C GLY A 53 -3.43 -10.37 0.80
N SER A 54 -2.19 -10.79 1.08
CA SER A 54 -1.36 -10.13 2.09
C SER A 54 -0.88 -8.75 1.63
N CYS A 55 -0.67 -7.85 2.58
CA CYS A 55 -0.05 -6.56 2.30
C CYS A 55 0.65 -6.00 3.52
N ALA A 56 1.59 -5.11 3.27
CA ALA A 56 2.21 -4.29 4.30
C ALA A 56 2.52 -2.92 3.73
N PHE A 57 2.28 -1.88 4.49
CA PHE A 57 2.57 -0.52 4.05
C PHE A 57 2.92 0.40 5.21
N GLY A 58 3.56 1.50 4.88
CA GLY A 58 3.82 2.61 5.78
C GLY A 58 3.11 3.86 5.32
N ASP A 59 2.58 4.60 6.27
CA ASP A 59 1.98 5.92 6.07
C ASP A 59 2.83 6.94 6.85
N PRO A 60 3.67 7.72 6.16
CA PRO A 60 4.56 8.65 6.84
C PRO A 60 3.84 9.86 7.45
N GLU A 61 2.67 10.23 6.95
CA GLU A 61 1.92 11.37 7.47
C GLU A 61 1.29 11.05 8.83
N ASN A 62 0.73 9.85 8.99
CA ASN A 62 0.11 9.42 10.24
C ASN A 62 1.07 8.61 11.12
N LYS A 63 2.32 8.43 10.71
CA LYS A 63 3.33 7.61 11.41
C LYS A 63 2.82 6.21 11.70
N LEU A 64 2.18 5.61 10.70
CA LEU A 64 1.50 4.33 10.83
C LEU A 64 2.20 3.27 9.98
N GLY A 65 2.40 2.10 10.56
CA GLY A 65 2.80 0.89 9.84
C GLY A 65 1.70 -0.14 9.97
N VAL A 66 1.31 -0.74 8.85
CA VAL A 66 0.24 -1.74 8.81
C VAL A 66 0.71 -2.97 8.06
N SER A 67 0.40 -4.13 8.59
CA SER A 67 0.54 -5.37 7.84
C SER A 67 -0.71 -6.24 8.03
N TYR A 68 -1.07 -6.93 6.98
CA TYR A 68 -2.18 -7.87 6.97
C TYR A 68 -1.71 -9.21 6.40
N VAL A 69 -1.97 -10.26 7.14
CA VAL A 69 -1.78 -11.64 6.70
C VAL A 69 -3.05 -12.43 6.96
N MET A 70 -3.28 -13.47 6.18
CA MET A 70 -4.48 -14.30 6.26
C MET A 70 -4.14 -15.78 6.37
N ASN A 71 -5.09 -16.55 6.82
CA ASN A 71 -4.98 -18.01 6.89
C ASN A 71 -5.59 -18.72 5.67
N GLN A 72 -6.23 -17.97 4.78
CA GLN A 72 -6.80 -18.49 3.54
C GLN A 72 -6.48 -17.55 2.38
N MET A 73 -5.72 -18.04 1.42
CA MET A 73 -5.38 -17.29 0.22
C MET A 73 -6.60 -17.18 -0.71
N LYS A 74 -6.71 -16.02 -1.36
CA LYS A 74 -7.62 -15.80 -2.48
C LYS A 74 -6.80 -15.40 -3.71
N ASN A 75 -7.37 -15.53 -4.88
CA ASN A 75 -6.69 -15.18 -6.12
C ASN A 75 -6.65 -13.64 -6.32
N ASN A 76 -5.96 -12.95 -5.41
CA ASN A 76 -5.78 -11.51 -5.41
C ASN A 76 -4.31 -11.17 -5.28
N PHE A 77 -3.84 -10.22 -6.08
CA PHE A 77 -2.51 -9.64 -5.93
C PHE A 77 -2.54 -8.40 -5.03
N ALA A 78 -3.53 -7.55 -5.19
CA ALA A 78 -3.65 -6.30 -4.44
C ALA A 78 -5.13 -5.98 -4.22
N ALA A 79 -5.41 -5.07 -3.31
CA ALA A 79 -6.76 -4.60 -3.00
C ALA A 79 -7.71 -5.72 -2.59
N ASP A 80 -7.22 -6.67 -1.77
CA ASP A 80 -8.07 -7.70 -1.17
C ASP A 80 -9.14 -7.04 -0.28
N GLY A 81 -10.40 -7.40 -0.49
CA GLY A 81 -11.52 -6.79 0.25
C GLY A 81 -11.40 -6.93 1.77
N ARG A 82 -10.83 -8.03 2.25
CA ARG A 82 -10.64 -8.26 3.69
C ARG A 82 -9.65 -7.28 4.30
N SER A 83 -8.52 -7.05 3.63
CA SER A 83 -7.53 -6.07 4.10
C SER A 83 -8.04 -4.64 3.95
N LEU A 84 -8.75 -4.32 2.86
CA LEU A 84 -9.29 -2.98 2.65
C LEU A 84 -10.30 -2.58 3.72
N GLU A 85 -11.16 -3.48 4.15
CA GLU A 85 -12.11 -3.21 5.24
C GLU A 85 -11.39 -2.86 6.55
N LEU A 86 -10.36 -3.63 6.90
CA LEU A 86 -9.56 -3.40 8.11
C LEU A 86 -8.75 -2.10 8.02
N ILE A 87 -8.16 -1.82 6.86
CA ILE A 87 -7.42 -0.58 6.60
C ILE A 87 -8.36 0.63 6.74
N ASN A 88 -9.51 0.60 6.10
CA ASN A 88 -10.49 1.68 6.18
C ASN A 88 -10.98 1.89 7.61
N ALA A 89 -11.27 0.84 8.34
CA ALA A 89 -11.66 0.92 9.75
C ALA A 89 -10.55 1.54 10.61
N THR A 90 -9.29 1.23 10.33
CA THR A 90 -8.14 1.84 11.03
C THR A 90 -8.12 3.35 10.83
N TYR A 91 -8.26 3.82 9.59
CA TYR A 91 -8.26 5.26 9.31
C TYR A 91 -9.51 5.95 9.85
N ASP A 92 -10.66 5.31 9.82
CA ASP A 92 -11.87 5.84 10.45
C ASP A 92 -11.67 6.06 11.95
N CYS A 93 -11.00 5.14 12.63
CA CYS A 93 -10.66 5.29 14.05
C CYS A 93 -9.69 6.43 14.29
N LEU A 94 -8.67 6.60 13.45
CA LEU A 94 -7.70 7.70 13.57
C LEU A 94 -8.37 9.06 13.37
N ASN A 95 -9.33 9.16 12.48
CA ASN A 95 -10.01 10.41 12.15
C ASN A 95 -11.08 10.83 13.16
N LYS A 96 -11.42 9.95 14.11
CA LYS A 96 -12.39 10.26 15.18
C LYS A 96 -11.81 11.03 16.39
N GLU A 97 -10.50 11.19 16.43
CA GLU A 97 -9.81 11.92 17.50
C GLU A 97 -9.65 13.42 17.21
#